data_3dec3bece90918ca3faef7c739499c04
#
_entry.id   3dec3bece90918ca3faef7c739499c04
#
_cell.length_a   1.000
_cell.length_b   1.000
_cell.length_c   1.000
_cell.angle_alpha   90.00
_cell.angle_beta   90.00
_cell.angle_gamma   90.00
#
_symmetry.space_group_name_H-M   'P 1'
#
loop_
_entity.id
_entity.type
_entity.pdbx_description
1 polymer ?
#
loop_
_entity_poly.entity_id
_entity_poly.type
_entity_poly.pdbx_seq_one_letter_code
_entity_poly.pdbx_strand_id
1 'polypeptide(L)'
;CRNHSAEIDYGLAKYEFEIPFWIYCTHRYAVRHPQIFKQIVEARKRPYMTDALPHLLLYLAGISTPDYCSRYNILSADYDASRPRLLKGKTDYDKLVPPAKPANTVSTPFK
;
A
#
# COMPACT_ATOMS: atom_id res chain seq x y z
N CYS A 1 -10.16 16.90 9.78
CA CYS A 1 -10.79 17.57 8.63
C CYS A 1 -9.83 17.55 7.46
N ARG A 2 -10.31 17.03 6.34
CA ARG A 2 -9.54 17.00 5.10
C ARG A 2 -9.44 18.41 4.53
N ASN A 3 -8.25 18.90 4.34
CA ASN A 3 -8.08 20.17 3.61
C ASN A 3 -8.27 19.89 2.11
N HIS A 4 -9.27 20.52 1.52
CA HIS A 4 -9.60 20.39 0.10
C HIS A 4 -9.03 21.54 -0.75
N SER A 5 -7.99 22.23 -0.27
CA SER A 5 -7.37 23.30 -1.05
C SER A 5 -6.77 22.74 -2.36
N ALA A 6 -6.78 23.57 -3.40
CA ALA A 6 -6.19 23.20 -4.68
C ALA A 6 -4.66 23.09 -4.60
N GLU A 7 -4.06 23.75 -3.61
CA GLU A 7 -2.61 23.76 -3.36
C GLU A 7 -2.25 22.71 -2.31
N ILE A 8 -1.06 22.11 -2.48
CA ILE A 8 -0.50 21.17 -1.52
C ILE A 8 0.18 21.95 -0.43
N ASP A 9 -0.31 21.87 0.80
CA ASP A 9 0.38 22.38 1.97
C ASP A 9 1.48 21.38 2.37
N TYR A 10 2.72 21.78 2.18
CA TYR A 10 3.89 20.92 2.44
C TYR A 10 4.00 20.50 3.91
N GLY A 11 3.57 21.33 4.84
CA GLY A 11 3.56 21.01 6.28
C GLY A 11 2.48 20.02 6.69
N LEU A 12 1.41 19.94 5.93
CA LEU A 12 0.25 19.10 6.20
C LEU A 12 0.13 17.88 5.27
N ALA A 13 1.01 17.76 4.28
CA ALA A 13 0.92 16.72 3.24
C ALA A 13 0.80 15.31 3.82
N LYS A 14 1.54 15.01 4.87
CA LYS A 14 1.45 13.72 5.56
C LYS A 14 0.04 13.45 6.08
N TYR A 15 -0.60 14.42 6.69
CA TYR A 15 -1.92 14.25 7.28
C TYR A 15 -3.06 14.30 6.25
N GLU A 16 -2.81 14.92 5.11
CA GLU A 16 -3.80 15.05 4.04
C GLU A 16 -3.86 13.81 3.15
N PHE A 17 -2.72 13.20 2.86
CA PHE A 17 -2.58 12.17 1.84
C PHE A 17 -2.26 10.77 2.37
N GLU A 18 -1.68 10.66 3.56
CA GLU A 18 -1.53 9.34 4.17
C GLU A 18 -2.87 8.85 4.69
N ILE A 19 -3.22 7.64 4.29
CA ILE A 19 -4.41 6.94 4.78
C ILE A 19 -3.99 5.63 5.44
N PRO A 20 -4.68 5.19 6.49
CA PRO A 20 -4.45 3.85 7.03
C PRO A 20 -4.86 2.81 5.98
N PHE A 21 -3.99 1.85 5.75
CA PHE A 21 -4.29 0.71 4.90
C PHE A 21 -3.83 -0.57 5.61
N TRP A 22 -4.74 -1.47 5.81
CA TRP A 22 -4.47 -2.75 6.47
C TRP A 22 -5.35 -3.85 5.88
N ILE A 23 -4.86 -5.08 5.98
CA ILE A 23 -5.58 -6.27 5.54
C ILE A 23 -5.72 -7.18 6.75
N TYR A 24 -6.94 -7.54 7.07
CA TYR A 24 -7.25 -8.52 8.11
C TYR A 24 -7.53 -9.88 7.48
N CYS A 25 -6.83 -10.90 7.96
CA CYS A 25 -7.09 -12.29 7.58
C CYS A 25 -7.60 -13.07 8.79
N THR A 26 -8.70 -13.76 8.65
CA THR A 26 -9.12 -14.73 9.66
C THR A 26 -8.12 -15.86 9.74
N HIS A 27 -8.04 -16.52 10.89
CA HIS A 27 -7.22 -17.72 11.04
C HIS A 27 -7.58 -18.79 9.99
N ARG A 28 -8.85 -18.99 9.77
CA ARG A 28 -9.36 -19.96 8.76
C ARG A 28 -8.86 -19.60 7.34
N TYR A 29 -8.90 -18.34 6.97
CA TYR A 29 -8.40 -17.89 5.68
C TYR A 29 -6.88 -18.10 5.54
N ALA A 30 -6.12 -17.75 6.57
CA ALA A 30 -4.67 -17.93 6.58
C ALA A 30 -4.25 -19.40 6.45
N VAL A 31 -5.00 -20.32 7.08
CA VAL A 31 -4.76 -21.77 6.98
C VAL A 31 -5.08 -22.29 5.58
N ARG A 32 -6.16 -21.82 4.96
CA ARG A 32 -6.56 -22.22 3.60
C ARG A 32 -5.73 -21.62 2.49
N HIS A 33 -5.20 -20.43 2.70
CA HIS A 33 -4.42 -19.66 1.73
C HIS A 33 -3.08 -19.22 2.32
N PRO A 34 -2.20 -20.17 2.70
CA PRO A 34 -0.95 -19.83 3.38
C PRO A 34 0.00 -18.99 2.53
N GLN A 35 -0.01 -19.18 1.21
CA GLN A 35 0.82 -18.39 0.30
C GLN A 35 0.36 -16.94 0.23
N ILE A 36 -0.94 -16.70 0.15
CA ILE A 36 -1.49 -15.34 0.15
C ILE A 36 -1.20 -14.65 1.47
N PHE A 37 -1.39 -15.35 2.58
CA PHE A 37 -1.06 -14.82 3.90
C PHE A 37 0.41 -14.41 4.02
N LYS A 38 1.32 -15.27 3.54
CA LYS A 38 2.75 -14.98 3.49
C LYS A 38 3.04 -13.73 2.65
N GLN A 39 2.42 -13.62 1.47
CA GLN A 39 2.57 -12.44 0.60
C GLN A 39 2.10 -11.16 1.29
N ILE A 40 0.99 -11.21 2.03
CA ILE A 40 0.49 -10.06 2.80
C ILE A 40 1.50 -9.64 3.87
N VAL A 41 2.08 -10.58 4.59
CA VAL A 41 3.11 -10.30 5.61
C VAL A 41 4.35 -9.67 4.99
N GLU A 42 4.81 -10.18 3.85
CA GLU A 42 5.96 -9.63 3.13
C GLU A 42 5.70 -8.22 2.57
N ALA A 43 4.46 -7.97 2.15
CA ALA A 43 4.07 -6.70 1.55
C ALA A 43 3.98 -5.52 2.54
N ARG A 44 3.99 -5.76 3.84
CA ARG A 44 3.79 -4.73 4.88
C ARG A 44 4.73 -3.53 4.76
N LYS A 45 5.92 -3.73 4.25
CA LYS A 45 6.96 -2.70 4.14
C LYS A 45 7.00 -2.03 2.76
N ARG A 46 6.17 -2.46 1.83
CA ARG A 46 6.16 -1.94 0.47
C ARG A 46 5.40 -0.62 0.40
N PRO A 47 5.96 0.41 -0.25
CA PRO A 47 5.22 1.63 -0.51
C PRO A 47 4.01 1.34 -1.41
N TYR A 48 2.89 1.97 -1.15
CA TYR A 48 1.64 1.70 -1.84
C TYR A 48 0.87 2.97 -2.14
N MET A 49 0.21 2.97 -3.27
CA MET A 49 -0.65 4.04 -3.74
C MET A 49 -2.02 3.48 -4.12
N THR A 50 -3.08 4.17 -3.76
CA THR A 50 -4.46 3.65 -3.90
C THR A 50 -4.92 3.43 -5.33
N ASP A 51 -4.27 4.04 -6.30
CA ASP A 51 -4.55 3.79 -7.72
C ASP A 51 -4.24 2.34 -8.15
N ALA A 52 -3.40 1.65 -7.38
CA ALA A 52 -3.07 0.24 -7.59
C ALA A 52 -4.05 -0.74 -6.89
N LEU A 53 -4.98 -0.23 -6.08
CA LEU A 53 -5.94 -1.06 -5.34
C LEU A 53 -6.77 -2.01 -6.22
N PRO A 54 -7.25 -1.63 -7.40
CA PRO A 54 -8.00 -2.56 -8.25
C PRO A 54 -7.22 -3.84 -8.57
N HIS A 55 -5.92 -3.78 -8.78
CA HIS A 55 -5.09 -4.96 -9.08
C HIS A 55 -5.00 -5.91 -7.89
N LEU A 56 -4.92 -5.40 -6.68
CA LEU A 56 -4.97 -6.18 -5.45
C LEU A 56 -6.31 -6.90 -5.31
N LEU A 57 -7.42 -6.18 -5.54
CA LEU A 57 -8.76 -6.74 -5.44
C LEU A 57 -9.02 -7.84 -6.46
N LEU A 58 -8.61 -7.65 -7.71
CA LEU A 58 -8.70 -8.66 -8.76
C LEU A 58 -7.94 -9.94 -8.37
N TYR A 59 -6.73 -9.77 -7.85
CA TYR A 59 -5.91 -10.90 -7.42
C TYR A 59 -6.55 -11.67 -6.27
N LEU A 60 -7.01 -10.97 -5.23
CA LEU A 60 -7.64 -11.62 -4.06
C LEU A 60 -8.98 -12.29 -4.41
N ALA A 61 -9.70 -11.74 -5.37
CA ALA A 61 -10.96 -12.31 -5.86
C ALA A 61 -10.75 -13.48 -6.84
N GLY A 62 -9.51 -13.72 -7.29
CA GLY A 62 -9.22 -14.75 -8.29
C GLY A 62 -9.75 -14.43 -9.69
N ILE A 63 -9.92 -13.14 -10.00
CA ILE A 63 -10.45 -12.69 -11.29
C ILE A 63 -9.29 -12.47 -12.26
N SER A 64 -9.33 -13.17 -13.41
CA SER A 64 -8.39 -12.99 -14.50
C SER A 64 -8.99 -12.04 -15.54
N THR A 65 -8.29 -10.96 -15.84
CA THR A 65 -8.72 -9.95 -16.83
C THR A 65 -7.48 -9.34 -17.49
N PRO A 66 -7.60 -8.89 -18.77
CA PRO A 66 -6.49 -8.19 -19.44
C PRO A 66 -6.04 -6.91 -18.75
N ASP A 67 -6.92 -6.31 -17.94
CA ASP A 67 -6.61 -5.08 -17.19
C ASP A 67 -5.74 -5.32 -15.95
N TYR A 68 -5.60 -6.56 -15.52
CA TYR A 68 -4.74 -6.91 -14.39
C TYR A 68 -3.26 -6.78 -14.75
N CYS A 69 -2.52 -6.10 -13.89
CA CYS A 69 -1.07 -5.99 -14.01
C CYS A 69 -0.39 -6.36 -12.69
N SER A 70 0.43 -7.41 -12.71
CA SER A 70 1.14 -7.90 -11.51
C SER A 70 2.11 -6.87 -10.92
N ARG A 71 2.64 -5.97 -11.73
CA ARG A 71 3.53 -4.90 -11.28
C ARG A 71 2.85 -3.88 -10.36
N TYR A 72 1.53 -3.79 -10.41
CA TYR A 72 0.72 -2.94 -9.53
C TYR A 72 0.10 -3.69 -8.36
N ASN A 73 0.20 -5.01 -8.33
CA ASN A 73 -0.28 -5.81 -7.21
C ASN A 73 0.77 -5.87 -6.11
N ILE A 74 0.50 -5.23 -4.97
CA ILE A 74 1.43 -5.16 -3.82
C ILE A 74 1.82 -6.54 -3.28
N LEU A 75 1.02 -7.57 -3.50
CA LEU A 75 1.31 -8.94 -3.07
C LEU A 75 2.20 -9.69 -4.06
N SER A 76 2.33 -9.22 -5.29
CA SER A 76 3.13 -9.88 -6.31
C SER A 76 4.62 -9.76 -6.05
N ALA A 77 5.39 -10.79 -6.42
CA ALA A 77 6.85 -10.71 -6.46
C ALA A 77 7.34 -9.68 -7.48
N ASP A 78 6.55 -9.42 -8.53
CA ASP A 78 6.85 -8.46 -9.59
C ASP A 78 6.46 -7.01 -9.23
N TYR A 79 5.97 -6.77 -8.02
CA TYR A 79 5.51 -5.45 -7.61
C TYR A 79 6.61 -4.41 -7.75
N ASP A 80 6.30 -3.33 -8.45
CA ASP A 80 7.24 -2.22 -8.66
C ASP A 80 7.18 -1.25 -7.48
N ALA A 81 8.03 -1.46 -6.50
CA ALA A 81 8.16 -0.60 -5.32
C ALA A 81 8.91 0.72 -5.62
N SER A 82 9.53 0.83 -6.78
CA SER A 82 10.26 2.04 -7.20
C SER A 82 9.37 3.10 -7.86
N ARG A 83 8.11 2.74 -8.13
CA ARG A 83 7.16 3.64 -8.77
C ARG A 83 6.91 4.87 -7.89
N PRO A 84 7.06 6.10 -8.44
CA PRO A 84 6.85 7.31 -7.65
C PRO A 84 5.40 7.43 -7.19
N ARG A 85 5.19 7.83 -5.94
CA ARG A 85 3.87 8.13 -5.39
C ARG A 85 3.54 9.59 -5.66
N LEU A 86 2.72 9.84 -6.67
CA LEU A 86 2.43 11.18 -7.13
C LEU A 86 1.15 11.74 -6.49
N LEU A 87 1.29 12.88 -5.82
CA LEU A 87 0.15 13.65 -5.33
C LEU A 87 -0.43 14.48 -6.47
N LYS A 88 -1.73 14.39 -6.68
CA LYS A 88 -2.45 15.11 -7.75
C LYS A 88 -1.80 14.91 -9.13
N GLY A 89 -1.13 13.77 -9.33
CA GLY A 89 -0.47 13.42 -10.59
C GLY A 89 0.81 14.19 -10.92
N LYS A 90 1.32 15.00 -10.02
CA LYS A 90 2.46 15.90 -10.30
C LYS A 90 3.58 15.86 -9.27
N THR A 91 3.26 15.83 -7.98
CA THR A 91 4.22 16.01 -6.90
C THR A 91 4.61 14.67 -6.30
N ASP A 92 5.89 14.34 -6.30
CA ASP A 92 6.40 13.11 -5.70
C ASP A 92 6.33 13.19 -4.17
N TYR A 93 5.48 12.36 -3.59
CA TYR A 93 5.24 12.32 -2.15
C TYR A 93 6.51 11.97 -1.36
N ASP A 94 7.32 11.03 -1.85
CA ASP A 94 8.51 10.55 -1.15
C ASP A 94 9.62 11.62 -1.08
N LYS A 95 9.61 12.54 -2.01
CA LYS A 95 10.52 13.72 -1.97
C LYS A 95 10.00 14.80 -1.03
N LEU A 96 8.68 14.88 -0.90
CA LEU A 96 8.03 15.89 -0.07
C LEU A 96 8.09 15.52 1.43
N VAL A 97 7.82 14.25 1.73
CA VAL A 97 7.79 13.72 3.09
C VAL A 97 8.87 12.64 3.20
N PRO A 98 10.05 12.97 3.73
CA PRO A 98 11.10 11.97 3.88
C PRO A 98 10.64 10.83 4.81
N PRO A 99 11.09 9.60 4.57
CA PRO A 99 10.72 8.46 5.39
C PRO A 99 11.10 8.71 6.85
N ALA A 100 10.16 8.47 7.76
CA ALA A 100 10.44 8.51 9.19
C ALA A 100 11.55 7.52 9.52
N LYS A 101 12.50 7.91 10.37
CA LYS A 101 13.51 6.99 10.91
C LYS A 101 12.78 5.80 11.52
N PRO A 102 13.22 4.57 11.26
CA PRO A 102 12.58 3.40 11.85
C PRO A 102 12.59 3.54 13.37
N ALA A 103 11.42 3.63 13.96
CA ALA A 103 11.28 3.51 15.38
C ALA A 103 11.72 2.11 15.79
N ASN A 104 12.61 2.00 16.79
CA ASN A 104 13.16 0.73 17.28
C ASN A 104 12.11 -0.16 17.98
N THR A 105 10.86 0.12 17.85
CA THR A 105 9.78 -0.66 18.42
C THR A 105 9.13 -1.49 17.35
N VAL A 106 9.54 -2.74 17.22
CA VAL A 106 8.79 -3.74 16.50
C VAL A 106 7.73 -4.28 17.47
N SER A 107 6.55 -3.69 17.46
CA SER A 107 5.41 -4.39 17.97
C SER A 107 4.89 -5.29 16.86
N THR A 108 5.04 -6.59 17.03
CA THR A 108 4.33 -7.58 16.22
C THR A 108 2.97 -7.79 16.88
N PRO A 109 1.87 -7.28 16.32
CA PRO A 109 0.55 -7.41 16.93
C PRO A 109 -0.02 -8.83 16.89
N PHE A 110 0.64 -9.74 16.20
CA PHE A 110 0.22 -11.13 16.09
C PHE A 110 1.40 -12.07 16.31
N LYS A 111 1.33 -12.79 17.37
CA LYS A 111 2.06 -14.04 17.54
C LYS A 111 1.13 -15.20 17.23
#